data_a9159f616973020adedcf6cd1884e621
#
_entry.id   a9159f616973020adedcf6cd1884e621
#
_cell.length_a   1.000
_cell.length_b   1.000
_cell.length_c   1.000
_cell.angle_alpha   90.00
_cell.angle_beta   90.00
_cell.angle_gamma   90.00
#
_symmetry.space_group_name_H-M   'P 1'
#
loop_
_entity.id
_entity.type
_entity.pdbx_description
1 polymer ?
#
loop_
_entity_poly.entity_id
_entity_poly.type
_entity_poly.pdbx_seq_one_letter_code
_entity_poly.pdbx_strand_id
1 'polypeptide(L)'
;MKKLLFFSFLLISFVSVSFAQWKPAGDRIKTKWADEINIAEVLPEYPRPIMVRDDWKNLNGLWDYAITKVGKPGIPTSFDGQILVPFAVESSLSGVGKTVGAKRELWYRRTFSVPQAWKEKKLLLHFGAVDWKTDVWVNDVKVGSHTGGFTPFSFDITAAMNRKGDNKLVVKVWDPTDDGYQPRGKQVNRPEGIWYTPVTGIWQTVWLEPVAGHYITNLRITPDIDRNQLSVKVLTNKIDASDLLEVNVFDGTRLVATGKSVNGETVDIAMPADMKLWSPSSPFLYTLKVALKNGGKTVDEVDSYAAMRKFSTGRDANGIVRLELNNAPLFQFGPLDQGWWPDGLYTAPADEALLYDIQKTKDFGYNMIRKHIKVEPARWYTHCDR
;
A
#
# COMPACT_ATOMS: atom_id res chain seq x y z
N MET A 1 60.94 22.18 51.43
CA MET A 1 59.89 21.16 51.25
C MET A 1 58.98 21.59 50.06
N LYS A 2 59.23 21.07 48.86
CA LYS A 2 58.40 21.37 47.68
C LYS A 2 57.35 20.25 47.51
N LYS A 3 56.05 20.61 47.59
CA LYS A 3 54.94 19.67 47.36
C LYS A 3 54.70 19.58 45.82
N LEU A 4 54.90 18.41 45.23
CA LEU A 4 54.49 18.09 43.88
C LEU A 4 53.00 17.70 43.89
N LEU A 5 52.15 18.48 43.16
CA LEU A 5 50.75 18.08 42.90
C LEU A 5 50.79 17.26 41.59
N PHE A 6 50.36 15.99 41.68
CA PHE A 6 50.07 15.12 40.54
C PHE A 6 48.63 15.41 40.07
N PHE A 7 48.50 15.95 38.89
CA PHE A 7 47.19 16.06 38.21
C PHE A 7 47.02 14.80 37.34
N SER A 8 46.15 13.85 37.78
CA SER A 8 45.70 12.73 36.94
C SER A 8 44.67 13.19 35.95
N PHE A 9 45.05 13.27 34.66
CA PHE A 9 44.09 13.48 33.56
C PHE A 9 43.39 12.13 33.26
N LEU A 10 42.08 12.05 33.61
CA LEU A 10 41.20 10.94 33.26
C LEU A 10 40.77 11.13 31.80
N LEU A 11 41.37 10.38 30.86
CA LEU A 11 40.97 10.32 29.47
C LEU A 11 39.65 9.53 29.37
N ILE A 12 38.52 10.23 29.29
CA ILE A 12 37.22 9.60 28.98
C ILE A 12 37.20 9.37 27.46
N SER A 13 37.45 8.16 27.03
CA SER A 13 37.26 7.73 25.64
C SER A 13 35.76 7.65 25.34
N PHE A 14 35.23 8.64 24.66
CA PHE A 14 33.90 8.54 24.04
C PHE A 14 33.99 7.52 22.89
N VAL A 15 33.50 6.33 23.11
CA VAL A 15 33.23 5.37 22.04
C VAL A 15 32.01 5.87 21.29
N SER A 16 32.22 6.65 20.23
CA SER A 16 31.17 7.01 19.28
C SER A 16 30.76 5.72 18.55
N VAL A 17 29.63 5.14 18.93
CA VAL A 17 28.99 4.09 18.15
C VAL A 17 28.47 4.77 16.87
N SER A 18 29.26 4.76 15.81
CA SER A 18 28.84 5.17 14.48
C SER A 18 27.90 4.09 13.97
N PHE A 19 26.59 4.32 14.07
CA PHE A 19 25.64 3.57 13.28
C PHE A 19 25.93 3.88 11.82
N ALA A 20 26.26 2.86 11.03
CA ALA A 20 26.45 3.04 9.59
C ALA A 20 25.16 3.67 9.03
N GLN A 21 25.28 4.91 8.51
CA GLN A 21 24.15 5.60 7.89
C GLN A 21 23.67 4.75 6.71
N TRP A 22 22.36 4.50 6.61
CA TRP A 22 21.79 3.79 5.48
C TRP A 22 22.19 4.45 4.16
N LYS A 23 22.46 3.64 3.16
CA LYS A 23 22.71 4.06 1.79
C LYS A 23 22.20 3.01 0.81
N PRO A 24 21.85 3.39 -0.42
CA PRO A 24 21.49 2.44 -1.47
C PRO A 24 22.62 1.42 -1.70
N ALA A 25 22.24 0.16 -1.93
CA ALA A 25 23.19 -0.92 -2.17
C ALA A 25 23.70 -0.89 -3.62
N GLY A 26 25.02 -1.14 -3.79
CA GLY A 26 25.67 -1.22 -5.10
C GLY A 26 25.77 0.13 -5.83
N ASP A 27 26.14 0.05 -7.12
CA ASP A 27 26.35 1.19 -8.02
C ASP A 27 25.38 1.20 -9.22
N ARG A 28 24.24 0.55 -9.06
CA ARG A 28 23.19 0.48 -10.11
C ARG A 28 22.67 1.86 -10.46
N ILE A 29 22.09 1.99 -11.67
CA ILE A 29 21.37 3.19 -12.09
C ILE A 29 20.31 3.54 -11.05
N LYS A 30 20.22 4.81 -10.69
CA LYS A 30 19.23 5.37 -9.77
C LYS A 30 18.43 6.45 -10.45
N THR A 31 17.18 6.58 -10.04
CA THR A 31 16.37 7.74 -10.38
C THR A 31 16.77 8.95 -9.55
N LYS A 32 16.36 10.15 -9.96
CA LYS A 32 16.61 11.38 -9.18
C LYS A 32 16.01 11.33 -7.77
N TRP A 33 14.90 10.62 -7.58
CA TRP A 33 14.23 10.48 -6.28
C TRP A 33 14.99 9.61 -5.29
N ALA A 34 15.94 8.80 -5.73
CA ALA A 34 16.75 7.95 -4.84
C ALA A 34 17.57 8.78 -3.83
N ASP A 35 18.05 9.96 -4.26
CA ASP A 35 18.84 10.87 -3.43
C ASP A 35 17.96 11.71 -2.47
N GLU A 36 16.66 11.74 -2.71
CA GLU A 36 15.66 12.48 -1.92
C GLU A 36 15.00 11.63 -0.82
N ILE A 37 15.34 10.33 -0.73
CA ILE A 37 14.70 9.43 0.24
C ILE A 37 15.04 9.86 1.68
N ASN A 38 13.98 10.23 2.42
CA ASN A 38 14.05 10.41 3.86
C ASN A 38 13.73 9.08 4.56
N ILE A 39 14.74 8.44 5.16
CA ILE A 39 14.58 7.16 5.87
C ILE A 39 13.65 7.22 7.09
N ALA A 40 13.37 8.42 7.61
CA ALA A 40 12.44 8.62 8.71
C ALA A 40 10.97 8.71 8.23
N GLU A 41 10.76 9.04 6.94
CA GLU A 41 9.44 9.28 6.34
C GLU A 41 9.34 8.66 4.94
N VAL A 42 9.55 7.35 4.85
CA VAL A 42 9.51 6.63 3.58
C VAL A 42 8.08 6.43 3.12
N LEU A 43 7.74 6.94 1.92
CA LEU A 43 6.40 6.88 1.35
C LEU A 43 5.34 7.28 2.40
N PRO A 44 5.32 8.56 2.81
CA PRO A 44 4.50 9.02 3.93
C PRO A 44 3.00 9.11 3.61
N GLU A 45 2.62 8.97 2.35
CA GLU A 45 1.25 9.11 1.89
C GLU A 45 0.38 7.93 2.35
N TYR A 46 -0.89 8.23 2.64
CA TYR A 46 -1.86 7.18 2.98
C TYR A 46 -1.98 6.15 1.85
N PRO A 47 -1.77 4.85 2.12
CA PRO A 47 -1.54 3.86 1.05
C PRO A 47 -2.80 3.37 0.34
N ARG A 48 -4.01 3.62 0.89
CA ARG A 48 -5.30 3.12 0.37
C ARG A 48 -6.30 4.25 0.11
N PRO A 49 -6.09 5.11 -0.92
CA PRO A 49 -6.90 6.31 -1.14
C PRO A 49 -8.39 6.08 -1.41
N ILE A 50 -8.77 4.85 -1.82
CA ILE A 50 -10.16 4.48 -2.05
C ILE A 50 -10.97 4.29 -0.73
N MET A 51 -10.33 4.22 0.42
CA MET A 51 -10.95 4.11 1.74
C MET A 51 -10.00 4.68 2.78
N VAL A 52 -10.06 6.00 2.98
CA VAL A 52 -9.14 6.75 3.85
C VAL A 52 -9.69 6.82 5.27
N ARG A 53 -8.80 6.69 6.25
CA ARG A 53 -9.03 6.97 7.66
C ARG A 53 -8.08 8.06 8.13
N ASP A 54 -8.57 8.96 8.99
CA ASP A 54 -7.75 10.05 9.54
C ASP A 54 -6.65 9.52 10.46
N ASP A 55 -7.01 8.56 11.30
CA ASP A 55 -6.06 7.94 12.24
C ASP A 55 -5.34 6.74 11.57
N TRP A 56 -4.03 6.85 11.40
CA TRP A 56 -3.18 5.77 10.94
C TRP A 56 -1.71 6.00 11.32
N LYS A 57 -0.88 4.98 11.21
CA LYS A 57 0.56 5.09 11.46
C LYS A 57 1.34 4.31 10.42
N ASN A 58 2.20 5.01 9.70
CA ASN A 58 3.17 4.42 8.78
C ASN A 58 4.22 3.62 9.56
N LEU A 59 4.48 2.38 9.15
CA LEU A 59 5.54 1.53 9.70
C LEU A 59 6.70 1.33 8.71
N ASN A 60 6.75 2.03 7.58
CA ASN A 60 7.91 2.02 6.68
C ASN A 60 9.15 2.59 7.39
N GLY A 61 10.32 2.43 6.77
CA GLY A 61 11.60 2.89 7.28
C GLY A 61 12.56 1.73 7.56
N LEU A 62 13.54 1.93 8.41
CA LEU A 62 14.54 0.91 8.70
C LEU A 62 13.98 -0.19 9.62
N TRP A 63 14.12 -1.44 9.16
CA TRP A 63 13.82 -2.66 9.90
C TRP A 63 15.09 -3.52 9.99
N ASP A 64 15.21 -4.35 11.04
CA ASP A 64 16.24 -5.39 11.04
C ASP A 64 15.84 -6.50 10.08
N TYR A 65 16.82 -7.11 9.37
CA TYR A 65 16.58 -8.27 8.51
C TYR A 65 17.56 -9.41 8.77
N ALA A 66 17.11 -10.63 8.48
CA ALA A 66 17.97 -11.82 8.46
C ALA A 66 17.58 -12.75 7.30
N ILE A 67 18.56 -13.39 6.68
CA ILE A 67 18.35 -14.43 5.65
C ILE A 67 18.78 -15.78 6.22
N THR A 68 17.82 -16.70 6.38
CA THR A 68 18.06 -18.02 6.94
C THR A 68 17.76 -19.13 5.94
N LYS A 69 18.22 -20.37 6.23
CA LYS A 69 17.79 -21.54 5.45
C LYS A 69 16.31 -21.84 5.74
N VAL A 70 15.59 -22.29 4.71
CA VAL A 70 14.19 -22.78 4.87
C VAL A 70 14.13 -23.88 5.93
N GLY A 71 13.09 -23.80 6.77
CA GLY A 71 12.81 -24.80 7.81
C GLY A 71 13.68 -24.67 9.06
N LYS A 72 14.50 -23.63 9.21
CA LYS A 72 15.16 -23.35 10.49
C LYS A 72 14.09 -22.97 11.53
N PRO A 73 14.00 -23.70 12.67
CA PRO A 73 12.97 -23.46 13.63
C PRO A 73 13.16 -22.13 14.37
N GLY A 74 12.03 -21.48 14.71
CA GLY A 74 11.96 -20.29 15.55
C GLY A 74 12.32 -18.98 14.84
N ILE A 75 12.05 -17.88 15.53
CA ILE A 75 12.44 -16.53 15.09
C ILE A 75 13.95 -16.37 15.28
N PRO A 76 14.69 -15.79 14.31
CA PRO A 76 16.14 -15.57 14.47
C PRO A 76 16.46 -14.73 15.70
N THR A 77 17.49 -15.14 16.42
CA THR A 77 18.00 -14.39 17.59
C THR A 77 19.01 -13.32 17.18
N SER A 78 19.64 -13.46 16.01
CA SER A 78 20.55 -12.49 15.40
C SER A 78 20.03 -12.05 14.04
N PHE A 79 20.32 -10.81 13.68
CA PHE A 79 19.94 -10.19 12.42
C PHE A 79 21.22 -9.79 11.65
N ASP A 80 21.14 -9.82 10.32
CA ASP A 80 22.28 -9.58 9.43
C ASP A 80 22.57 -8.09 9.22
N GLY A 81 21.60 -7.21 9.54
CA GLY A 81 21.70 -5.77 9.37
C GLY A 81 20.33 -5.12 9.27
N GLN A 82 20.28 -3.95 8.62
CA GLN A 82 19.05 -3.19 8.40
C GLN A 82 18.65 -3.18 6.93
N ILE A 83 17.33 -3.14 6.70
CA ILE A 83 16.69 -3.04 5.39
C ILE A 83 15.69 -1.89 5.40
N LEU A 84 15.64 -1.10 4.33
CA LEU A 84 14.67 -0.03 4.19
C LEU A 84 13.35 -0.57 3.60
N VAL A 85 12.32 -0.69 4.44
CA VAL A 85 10.96 -1.07 4.04
C VAL A 85 10.24 0.16 3.48
N PRO A 86 9.49 0.05 2.34
CA PRO A 86 9.06 -1.17 1.68
C PRO A 86 9.86 -1.53 0.40
N PHE A 87 11.15 -1.42 0.41
CA PHE A 87 11.95 -1.81 -0.76
C PHE A 87 12.36 -3.28 -0.66
N ALA A 88 12.08 -4.06 -1.73
CA ALA A 88 12.40 -5.47 -1.80
C ALA A 88 13.91 -5.70 -1.59
N VAL A 89 14.28 -6.82 -0.97
CA VAL A 89 15.66 -7.09 -0.51
C VAL A 89 16.70 -7.07 -1.64
N GLU A 90 16.29 -7.36 -2.88
CA GLU A 90 17.13 -7.32 -4.08
C GLU A 90 17.36 -5.90 -4.63
N SER A 91 16.51 -4.94 -4.25
CA SER A 91 16.58 -3.57 -4.74
C SER A 91 17.78 -2.81 -4.18
N SER A 92 18.27 -1.81 -4.92
CA SER A 92 19.29 -0.90 -4.43
C SER A 92 18.76 -0.10 -3.21
N LEU A 93 17.53 0.38 -3.28
CA LEU A 93 16.91 1.21 -2.23
C LEU A 93 16.62 0.44 -0.94
N SER A 94 16.63 -0.88 -0.95
CA SER A 94 16.57 -1.65 0.30
C SER A 94 17.80 -1.43 1.20
N GLY A 95 18.94 -1.02 0.62
CA GLY A 95 20.25 -0.97 1.28
C GLY A 95 20.93 -2.34 1.39
N VAL A 96 20.30 -3.42 0.88
CA VAL A 96 20.79 -4.82 1.00
C VAL A 96 21.28 -5.36 -0.34
N GLY A 97 20.45 -5.33 -1.39
CA GLY A 97 20.81 -5.75 -2.74
C GLY A 97 21.15 -7.24 -2.90
N LYS A 98 20.56 -8.14 -2.09
CA LYS A 98 20.84 -9.58 -2.07
C LYS A 98 19.68 -10.40 -2.59
N THR A 99 19.96 -11.41 -3.43
CA THR A 99 18.98 -12.43 -3.83
C THR A 99 18.79 -13.47 -2.72
N VAL A 100 17.55 -13.83 -2.43
CA VAL A 100 17.17 -14.84 -1.42
C VAL A 100 17.03 -16.22 -2.05
N GLY A 101 16.09 -16.39 -2.99
CA GLY A 101 15.78 -17.64 -3.70
C GLY A 101 15.11 -18.70 -2.84
N ALA A 102 14.62 -19.77 -3.49
CA ALA A 102 13.72 -20.78 -2.92
C ALA A 102 14.24 -21.54 -1.68
N LYS A 103 15.58 -21.60 -1.49
CA LYS A 103 16.19 -22.36 -0.37
C LYS A 103 16.37 -21.56 0.90
N ARG A 104 15.93 -20.30 0.91
CA ARG A 104 16.10 -19.38 2.03
C ARG A 104 14.77 -18.70 2.38
N GLU A 105 14.72 -18.14 3.58
CA GLU A 105 13.64 -17.31 4.12
C GLU A 105 14.19 -15.96 4.53
N LEU A 106 13.44 -14.90 4.23
CA LEU A 106 13.76 -13.54 4.63
C LEU A 106 12.92 -13.20 5.86
N TRP A 107 13.58 -12.70 6.89
CA TRP A 107 12.98 -12.28 8.14
C TRP A 107 13.15 -10.78 8.31
N TYR A 108 12.09 -10.16 8.84
CA TYR A 108 12.08 -8.75 9.22
C TYR A 108 11.71 -8.62 10.68
N ARG A 109 12.26 -7.60 11.35
CA ARG A 109 11.88 -7.22 12.71
C ARG A 109 11.81 -5.71 12.85
N ARG A 110 10.75 -5.21 13.50
CA ARG A 110 10.61 -3.80 13.85
C ARG A 110 9.99 -3.66 15.23
N THR A 111 10.45 -2.66 15.99
CA THR A 111 9.80 -2.19 17.21
C THR A 111 8.91 -1.00 16.87
N PHE A 112 7.71 -0.96 17.43
CA PHE A 112 6.77 0.13 17.26
C PHE A 112 5.94 0.37 18.53
N SER A 113 5.49 1.62 18.73
CA SER A 113 4.53 2.01 19.76
C SER A 113 3.24 2.49 19.13
N VAL A 114 2.16 2.53 19.90
CA VAL A 114 0.86 3.06 19.48
C VAL A 114 0.50 4.31 20.29
N PRO A 115 -0.17 5.31 19.66
CA PRO A 115 -0.66 6.46 20.39
C PRO A 115 -1.60 6.08 21.53
N GLN A 116 -1.53 6.82 22.64
CA GLN A 116 -2.41 6.59 23.81
C GLN A 116 -3.90 6.70 23.45
N ALA A 117 -4.25 7.57 22.51
CA ALA A 117 -5.62 7.75 22.03
C ALA A 117 -6.23 6.49 21.39
N TRP A 118 -5.39 5.51 20.98
CA TRP A 118 -5.85 4.26 20.35
C TRP A 118 -6.05 3.11 21.34
N LYS A 119 -5.87 3.37 22.64
CA LYS A 119 -5.82 2.33 23.67
C LYS A 119 -7.08 1.45 23.73
N GLU A 120 -8.26 2.01 23.53
CA GLU A 120 -9.53 1.29 23.60
C GLU A 120 -10.03 0.81 22.22
N LYS A 121 -9.27 1.15 21.15
CA LYS A 121 -9.63 0.74 19.79
C LYS A 121 -9.06 -0.63 19.43
N LYS A 122 -9.66 -1.31 18.46
CA LYS A 122 -9.03 -2.41 17.77
C LYS A 122 -7.90 -1.86 16.91
N LEU A 123 -6.85 -2.66 16.69
CA LEU A 123 -5.72 -2.29 15.88
C LEU A 123 -5.58 -3.28 14.72
N LEU A 124 -5.65 -2.75 13.52
CA LEU A 124 -5.40 -3.50 12.30
C LEU A 124 -3.98 -3.22 11.80
N LEU A 125 -3.24 -4.28 11.53
CA LEU A 125 -1.94 -4.22 10.85
C LEU A 125 -2.16 -4.58 9.39
N HIS A 126 -1.76 -3.68 8.51
CA HIS A 126 -1.95 -3.80 7.08
C HIS A 126 -0.62 -3.92 6.35
N PHE A 127 -0.63 -4.70 5.27
CA PHE A 127 0.44 -4.81 4.29
C PHE A 127 -0.15 -4.52 2.90
N GLY A 128 0.44 -3.60 2.15
CA GLY A 128 0.02 -3.32 0.79
C GLY A 128 0.33 -4.50 -0.15
N ALA A 129 1.53 -5.06 -0.07
CA ALA A 129 1.89 -6.32 -0.71
C ALA A 129 3.21 -6.87 -0.13
N VAL A 130 3.31 -8.20 -0.10
CA VAL A 130 4.52 -8.94 0.28
C VAL A 130 4.66 -10.14 -0.65
N ASP A 131 5.77 -10.28 -1.35
CA ASP A 131 6.02 -11.40 -2.25
C ASP A 131 6.91 -12.44 -1.54
N TRP A 132 6.47 -13.64 -1.28
CA TRP A 132 5.25 -14.30 -1.73
C TRP A 132 4.45 -14.89 -0.54
N LYS A 133 5.02 -15.85 0.25
CA LYS A 133 4.37 -16.49 1.42
C LYS A 133 4.85 -15.84 2.70
N THR A 134 3.91 -15.29 3.45
CA THR A 134 4.18 -14.44 4.62
C THR A 134 3.60 -15.03 5.88
N ASP A 135 4.39 -15.07 6.96
CA ASP A 135 3.93 -15.31 8.33
C ASP A 135 4.23 -14.08 9.19
N VAL A 136 3.31 -13.70 10.08
CA VAL A 136 3.42 -12.46 10.88
C VAL A 136 3.21 -12.76 12.37
N TRP A 137 4.07 -12.19 13.21
CA TRP A 137 4.00 -12.25 14.68
C TRP A 137 4.05 -10.86 15.27
N VAL A 138 3.27 -10.65 16.35
CA VAL A 138 3.34 -9.47 17.21
C VAL A 138 3.59 -9.98 18.64
N ASN A 139 4.66 -9.49 19.29
CA ASN A 139 5.06 -9.90 20.63
C ASN A 139 5.13 -11.43 20.78
N ASP A 140 5.76 -12.09 19.80
CA ASP A 140 5.93 -13.54 19.70
C ASP A 140 4.63 -14.36 19.48
N VAL A 141 3.47 -13.69 19.40
CA VAL A 141 2.18 -14.31 19.05
C VAL A 141 2.01 -14.28 17.55
N LYS A 142 1.82 -15.43 16.90
CA LYS A 142 1.50 -15.50 15.46
C LYS A 142 0.10 -14.95 15.22
N VAL A 143 0.02 -13.83 14.46
CA VAL A 143 -1.26 -13.16 14.19
C VAL A 143 -1.88 -13.59 12.86
N GLY A 144 -1.09 -14.16 11.95
CA GLY A 144 -1.63 -14.70 10.70
C GLY A 144 -0.57 -15.07 9.67
N SER A 145 -1.07 -15.53 8.52
CA SER A 145 -0.29 -15.87 7.34
C SER A 145 -1.01 -15.37 6.08
N HIS A 146 -0.27 -15.09 5.03
CA HIS A 146 -0.77 -14.70 3.72
C HIS A 146 0.03 -15.38 2.62
N THR A 147 -0.61 -15.56 1.47
CA THR A 147 0.02 -16.11 0.26
C THR A 147 -0.46 -15.31 -0.94
N GLY A 148 0.45 -14.74 -1.71
CA GLY A 148 0.17 -13.90 -2.88
C GLY A 148 1.03 -12.65 -2.89
N GLY A 149 1.74 -12.39 -4.02
CA GLY A 149 2.72 -11.31 -4.14
C GLY A 149 2.15 -9.92 -4.44
N PHE A 150 0.84 -9.81 -4.78
CA PHE A 150 0.26 -8.56 -5.32
C PHE A 150 -0.96 -8.05 -4.55
N THR A 151 -1.52 -8.84 -3.65
CA THR A 151 -2.76 -8.50 -2.96
C THR A 151 -2.50 -7.96 -1.56
N PRO A 152 -3.19 -6.88 -1.14
CA PRO A 152 -3.12 -6.39 0.23
C PRO A 152 -3.78 -7.37 1.20
N PHE A 153 -3.28 -7.38 2.44
CA PHE A 153 -3.87 -8.16 3.53
C PHE A 153 -3.72 -7.46 4.88
N SER A 154 -4.52 -7.90 5.85
CA SER A 154 -4.57 -7.27 7.17
C SER A 154 -4.81 -8.28 8.27
N PHE A 155 -4.31 -7.99 9.48
CA PHE A 155 -4.55 -8.77 10.68
C PHE A 155 -5.06 -7.89 11.81
N ASP A 156 -6.06 -8.34 12.57
CA ASP A 156 -6.43 -7.75 13.85
C ASP A 156 -5.38 -8.19 14.88
N ILE A 157 -4.53 -7.25 15.29
CA ILE A 157 -3.43 -7.50 16.23
C ILE A 157 -3.78 -7.13 17.66
N THR A 158 -5.02 -6.75 17.95
CA THR A 158 -5.49 -6.19 19.21
C THR A 158 -5.13 -7.06 20.42
N ALA A 159 -5.33 -8.38 20.32
CA ALA A 159 -5.05 -9.32 21.40
C ALA A 159 -3.56 -9.57 21.67
N ALA A 160 -2.72 -9.34 20.67
CA ALA A 160 -1.27 -9.54 20.76
C ALA A 160 -0.51 -8.28 21.22
N MET A 161 -1.20 -7.13 21.35
CA MET A 161 -0.59 -5.84 21.63
C MET A 161 -0.23 -5.63 23.11
N ASN A 162 0.97 -5.10 23.34
CA ASN A 162 1.30 -4.41 24.59
C ASN A 162 0.82 -2.94 24.48
N ARG A 163 -0.19 -2.61 25.27
CA ARG A 163 -0.83 -1.29 25.25
C ARG A 163 -0.08 -0.19 26.03
N LYS A 164 0.93 -0.57 26.81
CA LYS A 164 1.68 0.36 27.67
C LYS A 164 3.14 0.56 27.28
N GLY A 165 3.60 -0.07 26.22
CA GLY A 165 4.99 -0.02 25.81
C GLY A 165 5.20 -0.36 24.35
N ASP A 166 6.43 -0.62 24.03
CA ASP A 166 6.82 -1.02 22.70
C ASP A 166 6.31 -2.42 22.33
N ASN A 167 6.08 -2.61 21.06
CA ASN A 167 5.64 -3.86 20.46
C ASN A 167 6.67 -4.33 19.45
N LYS A 168 6.92 -5.62 19.40
CA LYS A 168 7.80 -6.27 18.45
C LYS A 168 6.98 -6.88 17.32
N LEU A 169 7.18 -6.41 16.10
CA LEU A 169 6.64 -6.98 14.88
C LEU A 169 7.72 -7.82 14.21
N VAL A 170 7.40 -9.07 13.87
CA VAL A 170 8.26 -9.96 13.10
C VAL A 170 7.50 -10.48 11.88
N VAL A 171 8.14 -10.43 10.73
CA VAL A 171 7.60 -10.93 9.45
C VAL A 171 8.58 -11.91 8.86
N LYS A 172 8.11 -13.10 8.49
CA LYS A 172 8.87 -14.09 7.73
C LYS A 172 8.31 -14.19 6.33
N VAL A 173 9.18 -14.21 5.34
CA VAL A 173 8.79 -14.35 3.94
C VAL A 173 9.58 -15.48 3.28
N TRP A 174 8.88 -16.30 2.51
CA TRP A 174 9.46 -17.26 1.60
C TRP A 174 8.93 -17.01 0.19
N ASP A 175 9.86 -16.85 -0.74
CA ASP A 175 9.56 -16.64 -2.15
C ASP A 175 10.44 -17.55 -3.01
N PRO A 176 9.85 -18.51 -3.76
CA PRO A 176 10.60 -19.37 -4.66
C PRO A 176 10.94 -18.68 -5.97
N THR A 177 10.42 -17.47 -6.25
CA THR A 177 10.58 -16.73 -7.49
C THR A 177 10.07 -17.55 -8.70
N ASP A 178 10.96 -18.22 -9.46
CA ASP A 178 10.62 -19.05 -10.63
C ASP A 178 10.71 -20.57 -10.37
N ASP A 179 11.02 -20.97 -9.14
CA ASP A 179 11.02 -22.39 -8.70
C ASP A 179 9.62 -22.89 -8.29
N GLY A 180 8.54 -22.34 -8.89
CA GLY A 180 7.16 -22.70 -8.55
C GLY A 180 6.17 -22.25 -9.62
N TYR A 181 4.88 -22.44 -9.32
CA TYR A 181 3.78 -22.13 -10.24
C TYR A 181 2.96 -20.89 -9.80
N GLN A 182 3.41 -20.20 -8.75
CA GLN A 182 2.76 -18.97 -8.27
C GLN A 182 2.88 -17.84 -9.31
N PRO A 183 1.94 -16.90 -9.33
CA PRO A 183 2.05 -15.68 -10.11
C PRO A 183 3.29 -14.88 -9.69
N ARG A 184 4.22 -14.67 -10.61
CA ARG A 184 5.51 -14.00 -10.38
C ARG A 184 5.81 -12.84 -11.32
N GLY A 185 4.88 -12.57 -12.26
CA GLY A 185 5.18 -11.62 -13.32
C GLY A 185 6.34 -12.12 -14.20
N LYS A 186 7.32 -11.25 -14.46
CA LYS A 186 8.54 -11.61 -15.21
C LYS A 186 9.76 -11.82 -14.31
N GLN A 187 9.56 -12.12 -13.05
CA GLN A 187 10.65 -12.38 -12.10
C GLN A 187 11.29 -13.74 -12.36
N VAL A 188 12.62 -13.78 -12.39
CA VAL A 188 13.40 -15.04 -12.47
C VAL A 188 14.68 -14.91 -11.64
N ASN A 189 15.19 -16.04 -11.11
CA ASN A 189 16.42 -16.08 -10.32
C ASN A 189 17.68 -15.72 -11.12
N ARG A 190 17.63 -15.87 -12.46
CA ARG A 190 18.72 -15.50 -13.39
C ARG A 190 18.16 -14.59 -14.49
N PRO A 191 18.00 -13.29 -14.22
CA PRO A 191 17.37 -12.37 -15.16
C PRO A 191 18.23 -12.15 -16.41
N GLU A 192 17.63 -12.39 -17.58
CA GLU A 192 18.19 -12.11 -18.89
C GLU A 192 17.10 -11.82 -19.91
N GLY A 193 17.42 -11.12 -21.00
CA GLY A 193 16.46 -10.80 -22.06
C GLY A 193 15.26 -10.03 -21.56
N ILE A 194 14.07 -10.63 -21.61
CA ILE A 194 12.81 -10.01 -21.21
C ILE A 194 12.45 -10.23 -19.72
N TRP A 195 13.29 -10.91 -18.97
CA TRP A 195 13.04 -11.28 -17.57
C TRP A 195 13.74 -10.31 -16.61
N TYR A 196 13.18 -10.18 -15.41
CA TYR A 196 13.60 -9.22 -14.40
C TYR A 196 14.12 -9.91 -13.12
N THR A 197 14.85 -9.13 -12.34
CA THR A 197 15.32 -9.46 -10.99
C THR A 197 14.15 -9.92 -10.10
N PRO A 198 14.35 -10.89 -9.18
CA PRO A 198 13.38 -11.24 -8.16
C PRO A 198 12.97 -10.03 -7.31
N VAL A 199 11.76 -10.10 -6.77
CA VAL A 199 11.23 -9.15 -5.79
C VAL A 199 10.75 -9.93 -4.59
N THR A 200 11.63 -10.14 -3.62
CA THR A 200 11.32 -10.93 -2.42
C THR A 200 11.00 -10.03 -1.25
N GLY A 201 9.89 -10.32 -0.56
CA GLY A 201 9.54 -9.66 0.68
C GLY A 201 8.56 -8.50 0.55
N ILE A 202 8.62 -7.58 1.53
CA ILE A 202 7.73 -6.42 1.60
C ILE A 202 8.11 -5.44 0.50
N TRP A 203 7.14 -5.11 -0.40
CA TRP A 203 7.38 -4.15 -1.48
C TRP A 203 6.32 -3.05 -1.57
N GLN A 204 5.31 -3.04 -0.67
CA GLN A 204 4.39 -1.92 -0.47
C GLN A 204 4.29 -1.57 1.01
N THR A 205 3.78 -0.36 1.29
CA THR A 205 3.65 0.20 2.63
C THR A 205 3.06 -0.78 3.64
N VAL A 206 3.63 -0.76 4.84
CA VAL A 206 3.10 -1.41 6.06
C VAL A 206 2.57 -0.33 7.00
N TRP A 207 1.34 -0.50 7.52
CA TRP A 207 0.74 0.52 8.37
C TRP A 207 -0.23 -0.04 9.42
N LEU A 208 -0.56 0.78 10.40
CA LEU A 208 -1.54 0.50 11.43
C LEU A 208 -2.75 1.41 11.28
N GLU A 209 -3.95 0.87 11.55
CA GLU A 209 -5.19 1.64 11.68
C GLU A 209 -5.91 1.27 12.98
N PRO A 210 -6.30 2.26 13.82
CA PRO A 210 -7.21 2.06 14.92
C PRO A 210 -8.65 2.06 14.40
N VAL A 211 -9.42 1.06 14.74
CA VAL A 211 -10.84 0.97 14.35
C VAL A 211 -11.74 0.70 15.55
N ALA A 212 -13.01 1.02 15.44
CA ALA A 212 -14.03 0.66 16.42
C ALA A 212 -14.22 -0.86 16.50
N GLY A 213 -14.99 -1.35 17.45
CA GLY A 213 -15.37 -2.77 17.53
C GLY A 213 -16.23 -3.23 16.34
N HIS A 214 -16.96 -2.29 15.74
CA HIS A 214 -17.70 -2.45 14.48
C HIS A 214 -17.21 -1.40 13.49
N TYR A 215 -16.75 -1.82 12.31
CA TYR A 215 -16.06 -0.95 11.36
C TYR A 215 -16.23 -1.39 9.91
N ILE A 216 -16.05 -0.44 9.01
CA ILE A 216 -16.04 -0.62 7.55
C ILE A 216 -14.73 -1.30 7.15
N THR A 217 -14.83 -2.41 6.41
CA THR A 217 -13.67 -3.19 5.96
C THR A 217 -13.31 -2.93 4.51
N ASN A 218 -14.28 -2.62 3.66
CA ASN A 218 -14.07 -2.34 2.24
C ASN A 218 -15.27 -1.63 1.61
N LEU A 219 -15.03 -1.00 0.46
CA LEU A 219 -16.03 -0.36 -0.38
C LEU A 219 -15.98 -0.94 -1.79
N ARG A 220 -17.16 -1.22 -2.39
CA ARG A 220 -17.29 -1.50 -3.81
C ARG A 220 -18.17 -0.43 -4.41
N ILE A 221 -17.58 0.42 -5.23
CA ILE A 221 -18.20 1.61 -5.82
C ILE A 221 -18.45 1.33 -7.29
N THR A 222 -19.70 1.41 -7.72
CA THR A 222 -20.12 1.08 -9.09
C THR A 222 -20.95 2.23 -9.64
N PRO A 223 -20.42 3.02 -10.58
CA PRO A 223 -21.18 4.05 -11.28
C PRO A 223 -22.06 3.41 -12.38
N ASP A 224 -23.26 3.94 -12.55
CA ASP A 224 -24.16 3.64 -13.66
C ASP A 224 -24.63 4.98 -14.28
N ILE A 225 -23.97 5.39 -15.34
CA ILE A 225 -24.27 6.68 -16.00
C ILE A 225 -25.58 6.63 -16.81
N ASP A 226 -26.03 5.44 -17.21
CA ASP A 226 -27.25 5.29 -17.99
C ASP A 226 -28.49 5.48 -17.13
N ARG A 227 -28.40 5.16 -15.83
CA ARG A 227 -29.46 5.37 -14.84
C ARG A 227 -29.26 6.57 -13.95
N ASN A 228 -28.18 7.33 -14.12
CA ASN A 228 -27.75 8.39 -13.21
C ASN A 228 -27.68 7.87 -11.76
N GLN A 229 -27.01 6.75 -11.55
CA GLN A 229 -26.92 6.07 -10.25
C GLN A 229 -25.48 5.81 -9.85
N LEU A 230 -25.17 5.96 -8.56
CA LEU A 230 -23.95 5.50 -7.94
C LEU A 230 -24.32 4.45 -6.88
N SER A 231 -23.85 3.21 -7.05
CA SER A 231 -24.07 2.12 -6.09
C SER A 231 -22.83 1.91 -5.24
N VAL A 232 -22.98 1.92 -3.92
CA VAL A 232 -21.89 1.70 -2.97
C VAL A 232 -22.23 0.51 -2.07
N LYS A 233 -21.55 -0.62 -2.28
CA LYS A 233 -21.62 -1.76 -1.37
C LYS A 233 -20.58 -1.54 -0.27
N VAL A 234 -21.04 -1.24 0.93
CA VAL A 234 -20.22 -1.09 2.12
C VAL A 234 -20.05 -2.46 2.79
N LEU A 235 -18.82 -2.92 2.94
CA LEU A 235 -18.52 -4.15 3.67
C LEU A 235 -18.03 -3.81 5.08
N THR A 236 -18.58 -4.50 6.07
CA THR A 236 -18.24 -4.32 7.48
C THR A 236 -17.70 -5.61 8.09
N ASN A 237 -17.05 -5.54 9.24
CA ASN A 237 -16.52 -6.72 9.92
C ASN A 237 -17.59 -7.63 10.51
N LYS A 238 -18.83 -7.16 10.65
CA LYS A 238 -20.03 -7.93 10.99
C LYS A 238 -21.26 -7.28 10.34
N ILE A 239 -22.29 -8.06 10.07
CA ILE A 239 -23.57 -7.56 9.60
C ILE A 239 -24.49 -7.45 10.79
N ASP A 240 -25.09 -6.26 10.97
CA ASP A 240 -26.10 -5.98 11.99
C ASP A 240 -27.22 -5.15 11.33
N ALA A 241 -28.43 -5.70 11.28
CA ALA A 241 -29.58 -5.05 10.61
C ALA A 241 -30.06 -3.78 11.34
N SER A 242 -29.63 -3.55 12.57
CA SER A 242 -29.90 -2.30 13.31
C SER A 242 -28.99 -1.15 12.88
N ASP A 243 -27.93 -1.43 12.13
CA ASP A 243 -27.02 -0.41 11.63
C ASP A 243 -27.52 0.21 10.34
N LEU A 244 -27.33 1.51 10.23
CA LEU A 244 -27.60 2.30 9.04
C LEU A 244 -26.27 2.68 8.35
N LEU A 245 -26.22 2.45 7.06
CA LEU A 245 -25.19 2.96 6.16
C LEU A 245 -25.64 4.27 5.56
N GLU A 246 -24.80 5.28 5.57
CA GLU A 246 -25.05 6.58 4.94
C GLU A 246 -23.85 6.96 4.06
N VAL A 247 -24.12 7.31 2.81
CA VAL A 247 -23.11 7.77 1.85
C VAL A 247 -23.52 9.15 1.36
N ASN A 248 -22.64 10.12 1.59
CA ASN A 248 -22.77 11.48 1.11
C ASN A 248 -21.79 11.72 -0.05
N VAL A 249 -22.28 12.29 -1.16
CA VAL A 249 -21.52 12.54 -2.38
C VAL A 249 -21.34 14.05 -2.55
N PHE A 250 -20.09 14.48 -2.77
CA PHE A 250 -19.73 15.90 -2.86
C PHE A 250 -19.07 16.24 -4.20
N ASP A 251 -19.43 17.41 -4.74
CA ASP A 251 -18.70 18.13 -5.78
C ASP A 251 -17.91 19.27 -5.08
N GLY A 252 -16.60 19.04 -4.84
CA GLY A 252 -15.84 19.89 -3.95
C GLY A 252 -16.39 19.85 -2.54
N THR A 253 -16.89 20.99 -2.05
CA THR A 253 -17.54 21.11 -0.73
C THR A 253 -19.07 21.02 -0.79
N ARG A 254 -19.65 21.02 -1.99
CA ARG A 254 -21.10 21.00 -2.19
C ARG A 254 -21.65 19.58 -2.11
N LEU A 255 -22.53 19.28 -1.17
CA LEU A 255 -23.28 18.03 -1.13
C LEU A 255 -24.22 17.98 -2.35
N VAL A 256 -24.09 16.94 -3.20
CA VAL A 256 -24.86 16.78 -4.43
C VAL A 256 -25.82 15.61 -4.38
N ALA A 257 -25.55 14.59 -3.57
CA ALA A 257 -26.43 13.45 -3.40
C ALA A 257 -26.17 12.74 -2.05
N THR A 258 -27.18 12.02 -1.56
CA THR A 258 -27.08 11.19 -0.35
C THR A 258 -27.88 9.90 -0.57
N GLY A 259 -27.30 8.79 -0.16
CA GLY A 259 -27.98 7.49 -0.10
C GLY A 259 -27.89 6.87 1.29
N LYS A 260 -28.89 6.04 1.62
CA LYS A 260 -28.94 5.28 2.89
C LYS A 260 -29.44 3.88 2.65
N SER A 261 -28.93 2.92 3.41
CA SER A 261 -29.45 1.55 3.45
C SER A 261 -29.15 0.91 4.82
N VAL A 262 -29.75 -0.23 5.09
CA VAL A 262 -29.37 -1.05 6.24
C VAL A 262 -28.04 -1.77 5.98
N ASN A 263 -27.32 -2.12 7.04
CA ASN A 263 -26.04 -2.84 6.91
C ASN A 263 -26.25 -4.21 6.23
N GLY A 264 -25.37 -4.51 5.30
CA GLY A 264 -25.45 -5.72 4.47
C GLY A 264 -26.07 -5.48 3.09
N GLU A 265 -26.79 -4.38 2.89
CA GLU A 265 -27.34 -3.98 1.59
C GLU A 265 -26.44 -3.02 0.82
N THR A 266 -26.77 -2.77 -0.44
CA THR A 266 -26.11 -1.77 -1.27
C THR A 266 -26.78 -0.42 -1.06
N VAL A 267 -25.99 0.64 -0.94
CA VAL A 267 -26.48 2.01 -0.92
C VAL A 267 -26.57 2.49 -2.36
N ASP A 268 -27.79 2.61 -2.89
CA ASP A 268 -28.05 3.17 -4.21
C ASP A 268 -28.35 4.66 -4.10
N ILE A 269 -27.64 5.47 -4.88
CA ILE A 269 -27.64 6.93 -4.79
C ILE A 269 -28.04 7.49 -6.15
N ALA A 270 -29.17 8.20 -6.20
CA ALA A 270 -29.57 8.93 -7.40
C ALA A 270 -28.63 10.14 -7.59
N MET A 271 -27.93 10.18 -8.69
CA MET A 271 -27.06 11.30 -9.07
C MET A 271 -27.84 12.33 -9.87
N PRO A 272 -27.46 13.62 -9.80
CA PRO A 272 -28.08 14.67 -10.63
C PRO A 272 -27.97 14.35 -12.12
N ALA A 273 -28.97 14.77 -12.91
CA ALA A 273 -28.97 14.55 -14.36
C ALA A 273 -27.83 15.30 -15.08
N ASP A 274 -27.36 16.39 -14.49
CA ASP A 274 -26.20 17.20 -14.94
C ASP A 274 -24.88 16.76 -14.29
N MET A 275 -24.79 15.52 -13.78
CA MET A 275 -23.58 15.00 -13.17
C MET A 275 -22.38 15.09 -14.12
N LYS A 276 -21.22 15.42 -13.55
CA LYS A 276 -19.96 15.48 -14.29
C LYS A 276 -19.41 14.07 -14.54
N LEU A 277 -19.20 13.75 -15.82
CA LEU A 277 -18.59 12.48 -16.20
C LEU A 277 -17.06 12.60 -16.18
N TRP A 278 -16.42 11.49 -15.82
CA TRP A 278 -14.96 11.37 -15.87
C TRP A 278 -14.50 10.99 -17.30
N SER A 279 -13.41 11.60 -17.74
CA SER A 279 -12.65 11.16 -18.92
C SER A 279 -11.16 11.48 -18.74
N PRO A 280 -10.23 10.91 -19.54
CA PRO A 280 -8.81 11.27 -19.47
C PRO A 280 -8.51 12.75 -19.69
N SER A 281 -9.37 13.47 -20.43
CA SER A 281 -9.26 14.91 -20.65
C SER A 281 -9.99 15.76 -19.61
N SER A 282 -10.89 15.15 -18.81
CA SER A 282 -11.65 15.79 -17.74
C SER A 282 -11.82 14.81 -16.57
N PRO A 283 -10.75 14.57 -15.79
CA PRO A 283 -10.74 13.52 -14.75
C PRO A 283 -11.46 13.98 -13.47
N PHE A 284 -12.77 14.20 -13.57
CA PHE A 284 -13.56 14.67 -12.44
C PHE A 284 -13.89 13.56 -11.44
N LEU A 285 -13.61 13.78 -10.17
CA LEU A 285 -13.88 12.87 -9.06
C LEU A 285 -14.84 13.50 -8.06
N TYR A 286 -15.90 12.78 -7.70
CA TYR A 286 -16.74 13.10 -6.56
C TYR A 286 -16.08 12.57 -5.28
N THR A 287 -16.08 13.37 -4.21
CA THR A 287 -15.68 12.90 -2.87
C THR A 287 -16.84 12.19 -2.21
N LEU A 288 -16.56 11.07 -1.54
CA LEU A 288 -17.54 10.31 -0.77
C LEU A 288 -17.20 10.34 0.71
N LYS A 289 -18.21 10.58 1.57
CA LYS A 289 -18.14 10.28 2.99
C LYS A 289 -19.07 9.12 3.29
N VAL A 290 -18.51 8.03 3.83
CA VAL A 290 -19.23 6.79 4.09
C VAL A 290 -19.25 6.54 5.58
N ALA A 291 -20.44 6.58 6.18
CA ALA A 291 -20.64 6.41 7.62
C ALA A 291 -21.43 5.13 7.94
N LEU A 292 -20.94 4.40 8.93
CA LEU A 292 -21.67 3.33 9.61
C LEU A 292 -22.25 3.90 10.91
N LYS A 293 -23.57 3.83 11.07
CA LYS A 293 -24.30 4.39 12.21
C LYS A 293 -25.03 3.30 12.99
N ASN A 294 -24.99 3.37 14.30
CA ASN A 294 -25.79 2.53 15.21
C ASN A 294 -26.49 3.40 16.23
N GLY A 295 -27.79 3.20 16.43
CA GLY A 295 -28.60 4.04 17.35
C GLY A 295 -28.52 5.53 17.07
N GLY A 296 -28.39 5.93 15.79
CA GLY A 296 -28.25 7.32 15.36
C GLY A 296 -26.85 7.93 15.53
N LYS A 297 -25.89 7.20 16.09
CA LYS A 297 -24.51 7.64 16.29
C LYS A 297 -23.60 7.03 15.22
N THR A 298 -22.69 7.83 14.68
CA THR A 298 -21.59 7.33 13.82
C THR A 298 -20.65 6.49 14.66
N VAL A 299 -20.47 5.22 14.28
CA VAL A 299 -19.56 4.28 14.93
C VAL A 299 -18.26 4.10 14.15
N ASP A 300 -18.31 4.30 12.83
CA ASP A 300 -17.15 4.32 11.95
C ASP A 300 -17.42 5.17 10.70
N GLU A 301 -16.40 5.82 10.20
CA GLU A 301 -16.48 6.67 9.00
C GLU A 301 -15.21 6.55 8.18
N VAL A 302 -15.34 6.60 6.86
CA VAL A 302 -14.22 6.61 5.91
C VAL A 302 -14.50 7.59 4.79
N ASP A 303 -13.44 8.22 4.29
CA ASP A 303 -13.47 9.01 3.08
C ASP A 303 -13.09 8.17 1.87
N SER A 304 -13.70 8.49 0.72
CA SER A 304 -13.46 7.81 -0.55
C SER A 304 -13.70 8.78 -1.72
N TYR A 305 -13.65 8.26 -2.93
CA TYR A 305 -14.03 9.01 -4.13
C TYR A 305 -14.71 8.11 -5.16
N ALA A 306 -15.41 8.73 -6.11
CA ALA A 306 -16.02 8.05 -7.24
C ALA A 306 -15.86 8.86 -8.53
N ALA A 307 -15.63 8.14 -9.63
CA ALA A 307 -15.69 8.66 -10.98
C ALA A 307 -16.97 8.17 -11.65
N MET A 308 -17.81 9.09 -12.15
CA MET A 308 -18.98 8.71 -12.96
C MET A 308 -18.50 8.44 -14.39
N ARG A 309 -18.29 7.16 -14.70
CA ARG A 309 -17.79 6.70 -16.00
C ARG A 309 -18.31 5.30 -16.32
N LYS A 310 -18.34 4.98 -17.63
CA LYS A 310 -18.70 3.65 -18.14
C LYS A 310 -17.73 3.23 -19.24
N PHE A 311 -17.19 2.05 -19.13
CA PHE A 311 -16.47 1.37 -20.20
C PHE A 311 -17.39 0.32 -20.82
N SER A 312 -17.54 0.35 -22.14
CA SER A 312 -18.42 -0.57 -22.86
C SER A 312 -17.84 -0.90 -24.24
N THR A 313 -18.54 -1.74 -24.96
CA THR A 313 -18.36 -1.92 -26.41
C THR A 313 -19.67 -1.60 -27.10
N GLY A 314 -19.58 -0.90 -28.23
CA GLY A 314 -20.69 -0.58 -29.10
C GLY A 314 -20.36 -0.79 -30.55
N ARG A 315 -21.37 -0.68 -31.45
CA ARG A 315 -21.13 -0.69 -32.89
C ARG A 315 -21.17 0.73 -33.44
N ASP A 316 -20.13 1.09 -34.20
CA ASP A 316 -20.12 2.37 -34.91
C ASP A 316 -21.10 2.36 -36.12
N ALA A 317 -21.23 3.48 -36.83
CA ALA A 317 -22.14 3.63 -37.95
C ALA A 317 -21.89 2.62 -39.09
N ASN A 318 -20.70 2.01 -39.15
CA ASN A 318 -20.33 0.99 -40.13
C ASN A 318 -20.53 -0.44 -39.57
N GLY A 319 -21.14 -0.60 -38.42
CA GLY A 319 -21.35 -1.89 -37.75
C GLY A 319 -20.11 -2.50 -37.08
N ILE A 320 -18.97 -1.77 -37.03
CA ILE A 320 -17.71 -2.25 -36.44
C ILE A 320 -17.77 -2.08 -34.90
N VAL A 321 -17.41 -3.13 -34.17
CA VAL A 321 -17.33 -3.08 -32.72
C VAL A 321 -16.17 -2.17 -32.27
N ARG A 322 -16.48 -1.20 -31.42
CA ARG A 322 -15.55 -0.23 -30.85
C ARG A 322 -15.54 -0.31 -29.33
N LEU A 323 -14.40 0.00 -28.73
CA LEU A 323 -14.32 0.31 -27.32
C LEU A 323 -14.91 1.70 -27.07
N GLU A 324 -15.69 1.84 -26.02
CA GLU A 324 -16.39 3.08 -25.68
C GLU A 324 -16.03 3.54 -24.26
N LEU A 325 -16.01 4.84 -24.10
CA LEU A 325 -16.04 5.53 -22.82
C LEU A 325 -17.28 6.43 -22.78
N ASN A 326 -18.13 6.27 -21.76
CA ASN A 326 -19.35 7.06 -21.57
C ASN A 326 -20.28 7.01 -22.79
N ASN A 327 -20.48 5.81 -23.36
CA ASN A 327 -21.32 5.55 -24.53
C ASN A 327 -20.81 6.19 -25.85
N ALA A 328 -19.56 6.63 -25.88
CA ALA A 328 -18.94 7.18 -27.10
C ALA A 328 -17.66 6.40 -27.46
N PRO A 329 -17.44 6.10 -28.75
CA PRO A 329 -16.21 5.44 -29.17
C PRO A 329 -14.97 6.21 -28.73
N LEU A 330 -14.01 5.50 -28.11
CA LEU A 330 -12.71 6.04 -27.73
C LEU A 330 -11.62 5.15 -28.31
N PHE A 331 -10.78 5.72 -29.18
CA PHE A 331 -9.57 5.06 -29.63
C PHE A 331 -8.53 5.07 -28.50
N GLN A 332 -8.26 3.89 -27.97
CA GLN A 332 -7.28 3.73 -26.89
C GLN A 332 -5.88 3.64 -27.48
N PHE A 333 -5.04 4.59 -27.12
CA PHE A 333 -3.68 4.72 -27.59
C PHE A 333 -2.73 4.99 -26.43
N GLY A 334 -1.75 4.09 -26.23
CA GLY A 334 -0.84 4.22 -25.09
C GLY A 334 0.25 3.16 -25.03
N PRO A 335 1.22 3.36 -24.14
CA PRO A 335 2.35 2.44 -23.96
C PRO A 335 1.96 1.21 -23.15
N LEU A 336 2.78 0.17 -23.27
CA LEU A 336 2.86 -0.94 -22.33
C LEU A 336 3.77 -0.54 -21.18
N ASP A 337 3.31 -0.75 -19.94
CA ASP A 337 4.04 -0.45 -18.72
C ASP A 337 4.15 -1.70 -17.84
N GLN A 338 5.37 -2.05 -17.43
CA GLN A 338 5.67 -3.20 -16.58
C GLN A 338 5.98 -2.80 -15.12
N GLY A 339 6.08 -1.49 -14.83
CA GLY A 339 6.20 -0.94 -13.49
C GLY A 339 7.49 -1.34 -12.77
N TRP A 340 8.64 -1.35 -13.45
CA TRP A 340 9.95 -1.63 -12.88
C TRP A 340 10.78 -0.36 -12.73
N TRP A 341 11.30 -0.16 -11.53
CA TRP A 341 12.20 0.94 -11.18
C TRP A 341 13.64 0.43 -11.13
N PRO A 342 14.64 1.16 -11.67
CA PRO A 342 16.03 0.68 -11.68
C PRO A 342 16.62 0.53 -10.28
N ASP A 343 16.11 1.30 -9.33
CA ASP A 343 16.58 1.39 -7.95
C ASP A 343 15.65 0.73 -6.93
N GLY A 344 14.34 0.78 -7.14
CA GLY A 344 13.32 0.25 -6.23
C GLY A 344 12.66 -1.06 -6.68
N LEU A 345 12.91 -1.54 -7.90
CA LEU A 345 12.25 -2.68 -8.55
C LEU A 345 10.72 -2.49 -8.64
N TYR A 346 9.91 -3.22 -7.89
CA TYR A 346 8.45 -3.04 -7.88
C TYR A 346 8.01 -1.77 -7.13
N THR A 347 8.83 -1.24 -6.26
CA THR A 347 8.49 -0.09 -5.41
C THR A 347 9.05 1.19 -6.02
N ALA A 348 8.17 2.12 -6.37
CA ALA A 348 8.60 3.46 -6.77
C ALA A 348 9.32 4.16 -5.60
N PRO A 349 10.39 4.92 -5.87
CA PRO A 349 11.16 5.59 -4.82
C PRO A 349 10.38 6.68 -4.08
N ALA A 350 9.38 7.28 -4.73
CA ALA A 350 8.49 8.31 -4.17
C ALA A 350 7.11 8.26 -4.85
N ASP A 351 6.11 8.86 -4.24
CA ASP A 351 4.76 8.97 -4.82
C ASP A 351 4.76 9.85 -6.09
N GLU A 352 5.58 10.90 -6.11
CA GLU A 352 5.81 11.73 -7.29
C GLU A 352 6.37 10.94 -8.47
N ALA A 353 7.14 9.88 -8.20
CA ALA A 353 7.65 9.01 -9.26
C ALA A 353 6.51 8.26 -9.94
N LEU A 354 5.53 7.74 -9.19
CA LEU A 354 4.32 7.12 -9.75
C LEU A 354 3.53 8.11 -10.61
N LEU A 355 3.33 9.33 -10.10
CA LEU A 355 2.62 10.40 -10.80
C LEU A 355 3.37 10.83 -12.06
N TYR A 356 4.70 10.90 -12.01
CA TYR A 356 5.55 11.34 -13.12
C TYR A 356 5.34 10.48 -14.38
N ASP A 357 5.33 9.16 -14.27
CA ASP A 357 5.15 8.28 -15.43
C ASP A 357 3.77 8.45 -16.07
N ILE A 358 2.73 8.61 -15.25
CA ILE A 358 1.37 8.88 -15.72
C ILE A 358 1.29 10.24 -16.41
N GLN A 359 1.87 11.28 -15.80
CA GLN A 359 1.88 12.62 -16.38
C GLN A 359 2.66 12.65 -17.71
N LYS A 360 3.82 11.99 -17.78
CA LYS A 360 4.60 11.88 -19.02
C LYS A 360 3.85 11.12 -20.11
N THR A 361 3.09 10.11 -19.76
CA THR A 361 2.21 9.43 -20.71
C THR A 361 1.19 10.40 -21.32
N LYS A 362 0.57 11.25 -20.51
CA LYS A 362 -0.35 12.31 -20.98
C LYS A 362 0.39 13.38 -21.82
N ASP A 363 1.56 13.83 -21.38
CA ASP A 363 2.38 14.83 -22.08
C ASP A 363 2.75 14.37 -23.49
N PHE A 364 2.94 13.07 -23.71
CA PHE A 364 3.18 12.47 -25.03
C PHE A 364 1.91 12.26 -25.87
N GLY A 365 0.74 12.68 -25.37
CA GLY A 365 -0.53 12.59 -26.10
C GLY A 365 -1.23 11.24 -25.99
N TYR A 366 -0.82 10.35 -25.10
CA TYR A 366 -1.49 9.09 -24.85
C TYR A 366 -2.70 9.28 -23.93
N ASN A 367 -3.69 8.39 -24.04
CA ASN A 367 -4.90 8.39 -23.22
C ASN A 367 -5.12 7.07 -22.47
N MET A 368 -4.14 6.18 -22.49
CA MET A 368 -4.21 4.85 -21.87
C MET A 368 -2.80 4.37 -21.53
N ILE A 369 -2.70 3.57 -20.46
CA ILE A 369 -1.50 2.78 -20.14
C ILE A 369 -1.93 1.32 -20.00
N ARG A 370 -1.29 0.42 -20.73
CA ARG A 370 -1.50 -1.02 -20.55
C ARG A 370 -0.55 -1.55 -19.50
N LYS A 371 -1.05 -1.71 -18.28
CA LYS A 371 -0.29 -2.38 -17.22
C LYS A 371 -0.13 -3.86 -17.54
N HIS A 372 1.11 -4.34 -17.53
CA HIS A 372 1.48 -5.71 -17.90
C HIS A 372 2.21 -6.40 -16.76
N ILE A 373 1.80 -7.63 -16.42
CA ILE A 373 2.43 -8.58 -15.48
C ILE A 373 2.56 -8.13 -14.01
N LYS A 374 2.07 -6.98 -13.63
CA LYS A 374 2.14 -6.43 -12.29
C LYS A 374 0.81 -5.79 -11.90
N VAL A 375 0.44 -5.89 -10.64
CA VAL A 375 -0.60 -5.07 -10.01
C VAL A 375 0.09 -4.00 -9.18
N GLU A 376 -0.23 -2.74 -9.46
CA GLU A 376 0.37 -1.59 -8.79
C GLU A 376 -0.23 -1.33 -7.41
N PRO A 377 0.44 -0.52 -6.55
CA PRO A 377 -0.18 0.00 -5.35
C PRO A 377 -1.42 0.84 -5.67
N ALA A 378 -2.40 0.88 -4.75
CA ALA A 378 -3.66 1.59 -4.93
C ALA A 378 -3.45 3.07 -5.33
N ARG A 379 -2.38 3.71 -4.86
CA ARG A 379 -2.03 5.10 -5.20
C ARG A 379 -1.80 5.31 -6.70
N TRP A 380 -1.17 4.35 -7.38
CA TRP A 380 -0.96 4.44 -8.83
C TRP A 380 -2.31 4.55 -9.60
N TYR A 381 -3.28 3.71 -9.23
CA TYR A 381 -4.62 3.78 -9.83
C TYR A 381 -5.34 5.08 -9.48
N THR A 382 -5.16 5.59 -8.27
CA THR A 382 -5.71 6.90 -7.87
C THR A 382 -5.10 8.04 -8.68
N HIS A 383 -3.81 7.99 -8.99
CA HIS A 383 -3.17 8.96 -9.89
C HIS A 383 -3.70 8.85 -11.32
N CYS A 384 -4.03 7.64 -11.80
CA CYS A 384 -4.72 7.48 -13.09
C CYS A 384 -6.15 8.03 -13.08
N ASP A 385 -6.83 8.03 -11.95
CA ASP A 385 -8.19 8.57 -11.81
C ASP A 385 -8.20 10.10 -11.74
N ARG A 386 -7.12 10.72 -11.28
CA ARG A 386 -6.90 12.19 -11.12
C ARG A 386 -6.19 12.80 -12.33
#